data_cb0c5fd93e5ae7e4fd9ee681b56d1c8d
#
_entry.id   cb0c5fd93e5ae7e4fd9ee681b56d1c8d
#
_cell.length_a   1.000
_cell.length_b   1.000
_cell.length_c   1.000
_cell.angle_alpha   90.00
_cell.angle_beta   90.00
_cell.angle_gamma   90.00
#
_symmetry.space_group_name_H-M   'P 1'
#
loop_
_entity.id
_entity.type
_entity.pdbx_description
1 polymer ?
#
loop_
_entity_poly.entity_id
_entity_poly.type
_entity_poly.pdbx_seq_one_letter_code
_entity_poly.pdbx_strand_id
1 'polypeptide(L)'
;MTSVIAALSATALVLVGCSSESGDDAAGDSTGGDGDAAESYSIGINQLVQHPALDASAAGFKAAFEDAGVEVEWDEQNANGEQSTAVTIAQQMANADHDLYLAIATPAAQAMAQSIKDAPLLFTAVTDPEAAELVDSNDAPGANVTGTSDIAPISDQVDLLKELVPDAKTIGVVYASGEVNSQVQVDELTTVAGESDMDVTTQTVTSVTEIPQAVQALGDVDAIYVPTDNMVVSGIASLINVANDNQIPVIGAEAGTVEGGAAATLGIDYEQLGRQTGEMALRILQDGEEPASTPVETAKEFTYVVNPEAAEAQGIEIPEAILEEAETV
;
A
#
# COMPACT_ATOMS: atom_id res chain seq x y z
N MET A 1 13.10 -54.48 -41.02
CA MET A 1 12.25 -54.45 -42.20
C MET A 1 11.92 -53.02 -42.49
N THR A 2 12.73 -52.49 -43.40
CA THR A 2 12.35 -51.91 -44.72
C THR A 2 11.48 -50.64 -44.63
N SER A 3 11.79 -49.49 -45.16
CA SER A 3 12.65 -48.86 -46.17
C SER A 3 12.04 -47.43 -46.32
N VAL A 4 12.85 -46.40 -46.24
CA VAL A 4 13.38 -45.52 -47.29
C VAL A 4 12.31 -45.06 -48.31
N ILE A 5 12.14 -43.77 -48.55
CA ILE A 5 12.38 -43.06 -49.81
C ILE A 5 12.33 -41.53 -49.60
N ALA A 6 13.42 -40.89 -50.06
CA ALA A 6 13.64 -39.48 -50.24
C ALA A 6 13.04 -38.99 -51.57
N ALA A 7 12.68 -37.70 -51.66
CA ALA A 7 12.64 -37.01 -52.96
C ALA A 7 13.03 -35.53 -52.78
N LEU A 8 14.18 -35.19 -53.35
CA LEU A 8 14.64 -33.86 -53.71
C LEU A 8 13.79 -33.30 -54.86
N SER A 9 13.56 -32.02 -54.89
CA SER A 9 13.53 -31.27 -56.14
C SER A 9 13.90 -29.79 -55.91
N ALA A 10 14.88 -29.40 -56.65
CA ALA A 10 15.60 -28.17 -56.75
C ALA A 10 15.01 -27.23 -57.81
N THR A 11 15.58 -26.02 -57.87
CA THR A 11 15.66 -25.04 -58.98
C THR A 11 14.49 -24.07 -59.10
N ALA A 12 14.64 -22.73 -59.24
CA ALA A 12 15.54 -22.00 -60.13
C ALA A 12 15.76 -20.54 -59.70
N LEU A 13 16.95 -20.03 -59.86
CA LEU A 13 17.36 -18.62 -59.95
C LEU A 13 16.82 -18.02 -61.25
N VAL A 14 16.38 -16.74 -61.16
CA VAL A 14 16.40 -15.81 -62.32
C VAL A 14 17.05 -14.50 -61.90
N LEU A 15 18.19 -14.25 -62.48
CA LEU A 15 18.90 -12.99 -62.56
C LEU A 15 18.57 -12.32 -63.90
N VAL A 16 18.08 -11.08 -63.87
CA VAL A 16 18.17 -10.12 -65.00
C VAL A 16 18.10 -8.75 -64.34
N GLY A 17 18.96 -7.77 -64.44
CA GLY A 17 19.88 -7.36 -65.45
C GLY A 17 19.82 -5.83 -65.44
N CYS A 18 20.98 -5.15 -65.30
CA CYS A 18 21.16 -3.71 -65.27
C CYS A 18 20.67 -3.02 -66.54
N SER A 19 20.15 -1.76 -66.36
CA SER A 19 20.51 -0.68 -67.31
C SER A 19 20.37 0.67 -66.62
N SER A 20 21.42 1.43 -66.73
CA SER A 20 21.60 2.82 -66.34
C SER A 20 20.84 3.78 -67.26
N GLU A 21 20.24 4.86 -66.70
CA GLU A 21 20.37 6.20 -67.32
C GLU A 21 19.99 7.30 -66.34
N SER A 22 20.75 8.35 -66.32
CA SER A 22 20.76 9.52 -65.48
C SER A 22 19.59 10.48 -65.76
N GLY A 23 19.18 11.19 -64.69
CA GLY A 23 18.24 12.37 -64.77
C GLY A 23 17.92 12.94 -63.42
N ASP A 24 18.56 14.02 -63.10
CA ASP A 24 18.40 15.16 -62.20
C ASP A 24 17.17 15.29 -61.26
N ASP A 25 17.55 15.78 -60.06
CA ASP A 25 16.88 16.74 -59.16
C ASP A 25 15.42 16.49 -58.72
N ALA A 26 15.29 16.06 -57.45
CA ALA A 26 14.40 16.71 -56.48
C ALA A 26 14.81 16.26 -55.05
N ALA A 27 15.27 17.22 -54.29
CA ALA A 27 15.43 17.08 -52.83
C ALA A 27 14.06 16.81 -52.20
N GLY A 28 13.82 15.56 -51.79
CA GLY A 28 12.78 15.15 -50.89
C GLY A 28 13.36 15.08 -49.50
N ASP A 29 13.13 16.11 -48.73
CA ASP A 29 13.33 16.14 -47.29
C ASP A 29 12.47 15.04 -46.65
N SER A 30 13.05 13.87 -46.46
CA SER A 30 12.49 12.89 -45.54
C SER A 30 12.88 13.28 -44.15
N THR A 31 12.15 14.17 -43.54
CA THR A 31 12.06 14.26 -42.10
C THR A 31 11.64 12.88 -41.59
N GLY A 32 12.62 12.09 -41.19
CA GLY A 32 12.40 10.97 -40.32
C GLY A 32 11.77 11.52 -39.05
N GLY A 33 10.47 11.37 -38.89
CA GLY A 33 9.86 11.46 -37.60
C GLY A 33 10.48 10.35 -36.75
N ASP A 34 11.39 10.73 -35.87
CA ASP A 34 11.56 9.96 -34.63
C ASP A 34 10.17 10.02 -33.97
N GLY A 35 9.38 9.01 -34.21
CA GLY A 35 8.30 8.67 -33.31
C GLY A 35 8.99 8.25 -32.04
N ASP A 36 8.94 9.09 -31.00
CA ASP A 36 9.17 8.68 -29.63
C ASP A 36 8.39 7.38 -29.45
N ALA A 37 9.11 6.26 -29.42
CA ALA A 37 8.50 5.02 -28.96
C ALA A 37 8.09 5.31 -27.51
N ALA A 38 6.80 5.26 -27.22
CA ALA A 38 6.32 5.42 -25.85
C ALA A 38 7.18 4.51 -24.97
N GLU A 39 7.88 5.11 -24.01
CA GLU A 39 8.65 4.33 -23.05
C GLU A 39 7.66 3.44 -22.30
N SER A 40 7.90 2.14 -22.35
CA SER A 40 7.13 1.16 -21.58
C SER A 40 8.01 0.59 -20.48
N TYR A 41 7.47 0.52 -19.27
CA TYR A 41 8.17 -0.01 -18.11
C TYR A 41 7.56 -1.32 -17.66
N SER A 42 8.37 -2.13 -16.98
CA SER A 42 7.92 -3.35 -16.29
C SER A 42 8.02 -3.14 -14.77
N ILE A 43 6.91 -3.31 -14.05
CA ILE A 43 6.86 -3.04 -12.60
C ILE A 43 6.31 -4.27 -11.87
N GLY A 44 7.09 -4.75 -10.88
CA GLY A 44 6.69 -5.82 -9.98
C GLY A 44 6.02 -5.27 -8.73
N ILE A 45 4.82 -5.79 -8.39
CA ILE A 45 4.06 -5.38 -7.19
C ILE A 45 3.88 -6.56 -6.25
N ASN A 46 4.34 -6.42 -5.00
CA ASN A 46 4.07 -7.36 -3.91
C ASN A 46 3.14 -6.70 -2.89
N GLN A 47 1.87 -7.07 -2.91
CA GLN A 47 0.88 -6.64 -1.93
C GLN A 47 0.74 -7.69 -0.82
N LEU A 48 0.78 -7.27 0.45
CA LEU A 48 0.71 -8.19 1.58
C LEU A 48 -0.62 -8.96 1.64
N VAL A 49 -1.74 -8.23 1.57
CA VAL A 49 -3.09 -8.79 1.68
C VAL A 49 -4.10 -7.90 0.95
N GLN A 50 -5.25 -8.43 0.61
CA GLN A 50 -6.36 -7.63 0.07
C GLN A 50 -7.21 -7.08 1.20
N HIS A 51 -7.30 -5.77 1.27
CA HIS A 51 -8.30 -5.01 2.02
C HIS A 51 -8.41 -3.59 1.44
N PRO A 52 -9.46 -2.82 1.74
CA PRO A 52 -9.76 -1.56 1.04
C PRO A 52 -8.58 -0.60 0.92
N ALA A 53 -7.84 -0.35 2.01
CA ALA A 53 -6.73 0.60 2.01
C ALA A 53 -5.58 0.18 1.08
N LEU A 54 -5.16 -1.09 1.11
CA LEU A 54 -4.07 -1.58 0.26
C LEU A 54 -4.48 -1.67 -1.21
N ASP A 55 -5.73 -2.05 -1.48
CA ASP A 55 -6.28 -2.10 -2.84
C ASP A 55 -6.39 -0.68 -3.41
N ALA A 56 -6.80 0.32 -2.61
CA ALA A 56 -6.81 1.72 -2.99
C ALA A 56 -5.40 2.26 -3.27
N SER A 57 -4.40 1.92 -2.44
CA SER A 57 -3.00 2.28 -2.68
C SER A 57 -2.48 1.72 -4.01
N ALA A 58 -2.79 0.46 -4.31
CA ALA A 58 -2.41 -0.16 -5.59
C ALA A 58 -3.09 0.53 -6.78
N ALA A 59 -4.37 0.88 -6.64
CA ALA A 59 -5.13 1.58 -7.67
C ALA A 59 -4.58 2.98 -7.93
N GLY A 60 -4.33 3.76 -6.87
CA GLY A 60 -3.74 5.09 -6.96
C GLY A 60 -2.36 5.09 -7.60
N PHE A 61 -1.51 4.14 -7.23
CA PHE A 61 -0.19 3.97 -7.84
C PHE A 61 -0.29 3.78 -9.36
N LYS A 62 -1.13 2.87 -9.81
CA LYS A 62 -1.34 2.61 -11.24
C LYS A 62 -1.97 3.80 -11.97
N ALA A 63 -2.92 4.49 -11.33
CA ALA A 63 -3.56 5.66 -11.88
C ALA A 63 -2.58 6.80 -12.19
N ALA A 64 -1.51 6.96 -11.42
CA ALA A 64 -0.47 7.96 -11.71
C ALA A 64 0.22 7.71 -13.07
N PHE A 65 0.48 6.45 -13.42
CA PHE A 65 1.05 6.08 -14.72
C PHE A 65 0.05 6.25 -15.86
N GLU A 66 -1.22 5.88 -15.63
CA GLU A 66 -2.30 6.08 -16.62
C GLU A 66 -2.48 7.57 -16.96
N ASP A 67 -2.50 8.44 -15.95
CA ASP A 67 -2.63 9.89 -16.12
C ASP A 67 -1.41 10.51 -16.81
N ALA A 68 -0.22 9.96 -16.57
CA ALA A 68 1.00 10.35 -17.26
C ALA A 68 1.08 9.82 -18.71
N GLY A 69 0.17 8.91 -19.10
CA GLY A 69 0.16 8.28 -20.42
C GLY A 69 1.33 7.32 -20.64
N VAL A 70 1.85 6.72 -19.57
CA VAL A 70 2.98 5.78 -19.57
C VAL A 70 2.45 4.35 -19.64
N GLU A 71 2.93 3.57 -20.59
CA GLU A 71 2.59 2.15 -20.68
C GLU A 71 3.41 1.32 -19.70
N VAL A 72 2.74 0.45 -18.92
CA VAL A 72 3.41 -0.42 -17.93
C VAL A 72 2.93 -1.85 -18.06
N GLU A 73 3.89 -2.78 -18.05
CA GLU A 73 3.64 -4.21 -17.84
C GLU A 73 3.66 -4.50 -16.34
N TRP A 74 2.51 -4.87 -15.77
CA TRP A 74 2.35 -5.13 -14.34
C TRP A 74 2.54 -6.62 -14.01
N ASP A 75 3.49 -6.96 -13.10
CA ASP A 75 3.55 -8.26 -12.42
C ASP A 75 3.05 -8.08 -10.98
N GLU A 76 1.75 -8.36 -10.76
CA GLU A 76 1.10 -8.16 -9.47
C GLU A 76 0.93 -9.48 -8.74
N GLN A 77 1.47 -9.56 -7.53
CA GLN A 77 1.33 -10.73 -6.67
C GLN A 77 0.85 -10.34 -5.28
N ASN A 78 0.03 -11.21 -4.67
CA ASN A 78 -0.53 -11.00 -3.35
C ASN A 78 -0.13 -12.12 -2.40
N ALA A 79 0.36 -11.74 -1.22
CA ALA A 79 0.83 -12.69 -0.22
C ALA A 79 -0.30 -13.29 0.65
N ASN A 80 -1.53 -12.82 0.48
CA ASN A 80 -2.72 -13.28 1.21
C ASN A 80 -2.57 -13.23 2.75
N GLY A 81 -1.86 -12.22 3.25
CA GLY A 81 -1.58 -12.01 4.67
C GLY A 81 -0.44 -12.87 5.24
N GLU A 82 0.18 -13.72 4.42
CA GLU A 82 1.22 -14.62 4.87
C GLU A 82 2.63 -14.06 4.60
N GLN A 83 3.36 -13.67 5.62
CA GLN A 83 4.72 -13.09 5.49
C GLN A 83 5.67 -14.03 4.74
N SER A 84 5.57 -15.35 4.97
CA SER A 84 6.38 -16.35 4.26
C SER A 84 6.09 -16.39 2.76
N THR A 85 4.85 -16.09 2.36
CA THR A 85 4.47 -15.95 0.95
C THR A 85 5.02 -14.65 0.38
N ALA A 86 4.98 -13.53 1.14
CA ALA A 86 5.59 -12.27 0.72
C ALA A 86 7.10 -12.42 0.44
N VAL A 87 7.82 -13.17 1.31
CA VAL A 87 9.24 -13.51 1.07
C VAL A 87 9.43 -14.36 -0.18
N THR A 88 8.54 -15.32 -0.43
CA THR A 88 8.62 -16.17 -1.64
C THR A 88 8.39 -15.34 -2.90
N ILE A 89 7.42 -14.44 -2.89
CA ILE A 89 7.15 -13.50 -3.99
C ILE A 89 8.38 -12.60 -4.22
N ALA A 90 8.93 -12.00 -3.16
CA ALA A 90 10.11 -11.16 -3.25
C ALA A 90 11.32 -11.88 -3.90
N GLN A 91 11.54 -13.15 -3.53
CA GLN A 91 12.60 -13.97 -4.13
C GLN A 91 12.33 -14.30 -5.61
N GLN A 92 11.08 -14.47 -6.00
CA GLN A 92 10.70 -14.69 -7.41
C GLN A 92 10.92 -13.40 -8.21
N MET A 93 10.46 -12.26 -7.71
CA MET A 93 10.63 -10.96 -8.34
C MET A 93 12.10 -10.55 -8.46
N ALA A 94 12.95 -10.92 -7.50
CA ALA A 94 14.39 -10.64 -7.56
C ALA A 94 15.10 -11.34 -8.76
N ASN A 95 14.46 -12.32 -9.40
CA ASN A 95 14.96 -12.97 -10.60
C ASN A 95 14.27 -12.48 -11.88
N ALA A 96 13.34 -11.54 -11.77
CA ALA A 96 12.72 -10.86 -12.89
C ALA A 96 13.41 -9.50 -13.11
N ASP A 97 13.58 -9.12 -14.37
CA ASP A 97 14.21 -7.86 -14.74
C ASP A 97 13.12 -6.76 -14.86
N HIS A 98 12.53 -6.35 -13.71
CA HIS A 98 11.63 -5.21 -13.68
C HIS A 98 12.41 -3.91 -13.51
N ASP A 99 11.93 -2.84 -14.12
CA ASP A 99 12.53 -1.51 -14.05
C ASP A 99 12.36 -0.87 -12.65
N LEU A 100 11.28 -1.24 -11.96
CA LEU A 100 10.94 -0.76 -10.61
C LEU A 100 10.09 -1.81 -9.89
N TYR A 101 10.15 -1.79 -8.57
CA TYR A 101 9.33 -2.63 -7.70
C TYR A 101 8.51 -1.78 -6.74
N LEU A 102 7.28 -2.23 -6.46
CA LEU A 102 6.43 -1.68 -5.43
C LEU A 102 6.12 -2.74 -4.38
N ALA A 103 6.28 -2.37 -3.12
CA ALA A 103 5.80 -3.16 -1.99
C ALA A 103 4.68 -2.43 -1.28
N ILE A 104 3.58 -3.11 -1.03
CA ILE A 104 2.41 -2.54 -0.37
C ILE A 104 2.24 -3.19 1.00
N ALA A 105 2.36 -2.41 2.05
CA ALA A 105 2.42 -2.72 3.48
C ALA A 105 3.82 -3.13 3.99
N THR A 106 4.07 -2.85 5.28
CA THR A 106 5.37 -3.02 5.94
C THR A 106 5.97 -4.41 5.80
N PRO A 107 5.26 -5.53 6.05
CA PRO A 107 5.87 -6.85 5.91
C PRO A 107 6.25 -7.21 4.48
N ALA A 108 5.49 -6.74 3.47
CA ALA A 108 5.84 -6.91 2.06
C ALA A 108 7.07 -6.08 1.69
N ALA A 109 7.17 -4.83 2.19
CA ALA A 109 8.33 -3.97 1.97
C ALA A 109 9.60 -4.57 2.58
N GLN A 110 9.53 -5.10 3.80
CA GLN A 110 10.64 -5.80 4.44
C GLN A 110 11.11 -7.03 3.65
N ALA A 111 10.17 -7.81 3.12
CA ALA A 111 10.49 -9.00 2.30
C ALA A 111 11.16 -8.59 0.97
N MET A 112 10.62 -7.55 0.31
CA MET A 112 11.16 -7.04 -0.95
C MET A 112 12.55 -6.41 -0.75
N ALA A 113 12.74 -5.58 0.27
CA ALA A 113 14.00 -4.93 0.58
C ALA A 113 15.13 -5.93 0.91
N GLN A 114 14.81 -7.11 1.44
CA GLN A 114 15.79 -8.19 1.65
C GLN A 114 16.27 -8.83 0.33
N SER A 115 15.43 -8.84 -0.71
CA SER A 115 15.66 -9.57 -1.96
C SER A 115 16.07 -8.67 -3.12
N ILE A 116 15.51 -7.46 -3.23
CA ILE A 116 15.77 -6.49 -4.30
C ILE A 116 16.88 -5.52 -3.86
N LYS A 117 18.03 -5.53 -4.56
CA LYS A 117 19.20 -4.72 -4.16
C LYS A 117 19.68 -3.74 -5.24
N ASP A 118 19.42 -4.06 -6.50
CA ASP A 118 20.04 -3.37 -7.63
C ASP A 118 19.06 -2.48 -8.41
N ALA A 119 17.74 -2.67 -8.23
CA ALA A 119 16.69 -1.89 -8.87
C ALA A 119 15.94 -1.01 -7.84
N PRO A 120 15.31 0.09 -8.27
CA PRO A 120 14.46 0.90 -7.41
C PRO A 120 13.34 0.07 -6.77
N LEU A 121 13.18 0.19 -5.45
CA LEU A 121 12.10 -0.39 -4.69
C LEU A 121 11.35 0.73 -3.97
N LEU A 122 10.09 0.92 -4.32
CA LEU A 122 9.22 1.83 -3.61
C LEU A 122 8.31 1.05 -2.68
N PHE A 123 7.95 1.70 -1.57
CA PHE A 123 6.91 1.21 -0.69
C PHE A 123 5.77 2.21 -0.58
N THR A 124 4.57 1.72 -0.26
CA THR A 124 3.41 2.52 0.17
C THR A 124 2.69 1.79 1.30
N ALA A 125 1.89 2.50 2.08
CA ALA A 125 1.23 1.94 3.26
C ALA A 125 2.25 1.30 4.24
N VAL A 126 3.33 2.03 4.51
CA VAL A 126 4.37 1.68 5.49
C VAL A 126 4.40 2.77 6.56
N THR A 127 4.05 2.43 7.78
CA THR A 127 3.84 3.43 8.83
C THR A 127 5.14 4.11 9.28
N ASP A 128 6.15 3.34 9.62
CA ASP A 128 7.46 3.85 10.02
C ASP A 128 8.58 3.11 9.28
N PRO A 129 9.08 3.69 8.17
CA PRO A 129 10.13 3.05 7.38
C PRO A 129 11.47 2.92 8.11
N GLU A 130 11.76 3.80 9.08
CA GLU A 130 12.98 3.71 9.90
C GLU A 130 12.87 2.55 10.91
N ALA A 131 11.76 2.46 11.64
CA ALA A 131 11.51 1.35 12.56
C ALA A 131 11.40 -0.01 11.83
N ALA A 132 10.93 0.00 10.58
CA ALA A 132 10.88 -1.16 9.71
C ALA A 132 12.24 -1.56 9.11
N GLU A 133 13.30 -0.78 9.37
CA GLU A 133 14.66 -0.98 8.84
C GLU A 133 14.71 -0.96 7.29
N LEU A 134 13.86 -0.15 6.65
CA LEU A 134 13.78 -0.01 5.19
C LEU A 134 14.70 1.10 4.68
N VAL A 135 14.90 2.13 5.47
CA VAL A 135 15.67 3.34 5.15
C VAL A 135 16.59 3.72 6.31
N ASP A 136 17.69 4.42 6.01
CA ASP A 136 18.58 4.96 7.04
C ASP A 136 17.91 6.11 7.81
N SER A 137 17.17 6.95 7.08
CA SER A 137 16.28 7.98 7.62
C SER A 137 15.23 8.37 6.57
N ASN A 138 14.10 8.93 7.02
CA ASN A 138 13.05 9.41 6.11
C ASN A 138 13.54 10.55 5.21
N ASP A 139 14.44 11.41 5.69
CA ASP A 139 15.01 12.51 4.91
C ASP A 139 16.06 12.05 3.88
N ALA A 140 16.77 10.98 4.16
CA ALA A 140 17.82 10.42 3.33
C ALA A 140 17.83 8.90 3.41
N PRO A 141 17.07 8.21 2.56
CA PRO A 141 16.89 6.75 2.61
C PRO A 141 18.18 5.93 2.52
N GLY A 142 19.17 6.40 1.76
CA GLY A 142 20.54 5.85 1.78
C GLY A 142 20.80 4.65 0.88
N ALA A 143 19.76 3.98 0.36
CA ALA A 143 19.87 2.80 -0.49
C ALA A 143 18.89 2.86 -1.69
N ASN A 144 18.59 1.72 -2.29
CA ASN A 144 17.66 1.62 -3.42
C ASN A 144 16.16 1.66 -3.02
N VAL A 145 15.85 1.95 -1.76
CA VAL A 145 14.49 1.89 -1.19
C VAL A 145 14.04 3.28 -0.76
N THR A 146 12.83 3.69 -1.15
CA THR A 146 12.12 4.89 -0.69
C THR A 146 10.60 4.67 -0.87
N GLY A 147 9.77 5.67 -0.62
CA GLY A 147 8.33 5.53 -0.82
C GLY A 147 7.49 6.51 0.00
N THR A 148 6.28 6.10 0.32
CA THR A 148 5.33 6.91 1.09
C THR A 148 4.91 6.24 2.39
N SER A 149 4.93 7.01 3.47
CA SER A 149 4.50 6.58 4.81
C SER A 149 3.02 6.92 5.03
N ASP A 150 2.32 5.97 5.66
CA ASP A 150 0.94 6.12 6.13
C ASP A 150 0.86 6.40 7.63
N ILE A 151 1.86 7.07 8.18
CA ILE A 151 1.85 7.42 9.60
C ILE A 151 0.58 8.18 9.96
N ALA A 152 -0.18 7.63 10.90
CA ALA A 152 -1.46 8.17 11.31
C ALA A 152 -1.30 9.33 12.30
N PRO A 153 -2.23 10.31 12.34
CA PRO A 153 -2.23 11.41 13.29
C PRO A 153 -2.81 10.95 14.64
N ILE A 154 -2.09 10.07 15.35
CA ILE A 154 -2.59 9.41 16.57
C ILE A 154 -3.05 10.39 17.64
N SER A 155 -2.39 11.53 17.78
CA SER A 155 -2.82 12.58 18.72
C SER A 155 -4.23 13.10 18.41
N ASP A 156 -4.49 13.38 17.13
CA ASP A 156 -5.79 13.90 16.70
C ASP A 156 -6.86 12.78 16.73
N GLN A 157 -6.46 11.54 16.52
CA GLN A 157 -7.37 10.38 16.67
C GLN A 157 -7.74 10.10 18.13
N VAL A 158 -6.82 10.34 19.06
CA VAL A 158 -7.13 10.29 20.51
C VAL A 158 -8.06 11.45 20.90
N ASP A 159 -7.89 12.63 20.32
CA ASP A 159 -8.83 13.74 20.55
C ASP A 159 -10.21 13.44 19.97
N LEU A 160 -10.30 12.84 18.77
CA LEU A 160 -11.56 12.34 18.21
C LEU A 160 -12.21 11.30 19.15
N LEU A 161 -11.43 10.33 19.67
CA LEU A 161 -11.93 9.33 20.62
C LEU A 161 -12.53 10.01 21.85
N LYS A 162 -11.89 11.04 22.41
CA LYS A 162 -12.39 11.81 23.57
C LYS A 162 -13.66 12.61 23.26
N GLU A 163 -13.81 13.07 22.02
CA GLU A 163 -15.05 13.76 21.60
C GLU A 163 -16.21 12.77 21.49
N LEU A 164 -15.93 11.54 21.01
CA LEU A 164 -16.94 10.48 20.87
C LEU A 164 -17.25 9.78 22.19
N VAL A 165 -16.26 9.61 23.05
CA VAL A 165 -16.36 8.92 24.36
C VAL A 165 -15.72 9.77 25.45
N PRO A 166 -16.37 10.87 25.91
CA PRO A 166 -15.76 11.85 26.82
C PRO A 166 -15.30 11.31 28.17
N ASP A 167 -15.92 10.23 28.63
CA ASP A 167 -15.62 9.60 29.92
C ASP A 167 -14.63 8.44 29.82
N ALA A 168 -14.06 8.18 28.62
CA ALA A 168 -13.13 7.09 28.39
C ALA A 168 -11.89 7.19 29.30
N LYS A 169 -11.52 6.05 29.88
CA LYS A 169 -10.32 5.88 30.73
C LYS A 169 -9.44 4.76 30.27
N THR A 170 -9.98 3.80 29.53
CA THR A 170 -9.25 2.62 29.08
C THR A 170 -9.51 2.36 27.60
N ILE A 171 -8.43 2.34 26.81
CA ILE A 171 -8.46 2.02 25.38
C ILE A 171 -7.94 0.60 25.19
N GLY A 172 -8.73 -0.25 24.55
CA GLY A 172 -8.32 -1.59 24.15
C GLY A 172 -7.68 -1.57 22.76
N VAL A 173 -6.62 -2.36 22.55
CA VAL A 173 -6.01 -2.54 21.23
C VAL A 173 -5.75 -4.02 20.98
N VAL A 174 -6.17 -4.51 19.82
CA VAL A 174 -5.80 -5.83 19.31
C VAL A 174 -4.91 -5.62 18.09
N TYR A 175 -3.73 -6.25 18.07
CA TYR A 175 -2.80 -6.11 16.95
C TYR A 175 -1.99 -7.37 16.69
N ALA A 176 -1.42 -7.51 15.48
CA ALA A 176 -0.58 -8.63 15.10
C ALA A 176 0.82 -8.48 15.69
N SER A 177 1.27 -9.47 16.45
CA SER A 177 2.60 -9.44 17.08
C SER A 177 3.77 -9.47 16.07
N GLY A 178 3.51 -9.79 14.81
CA GLY A 178 4.49 -9.85 13.73
C GLY A 178 4.57 -8.57 12.88
N GLU A 179 3.79 -7.54 13.20
CA GLU A 179 3.74 -6.28 12.45
C GLU A 179 4.37 -5.13 13.24
N VAL A 180 5.56 -4.67 12.83
CA VAL A 180 6.27 -3.57 13.49
C VAL A 180 5.51 -2.25 13.38
N ASN A 181 4.80 -2.00 12.25
CA ASN A 181 3.91 -0.87 12.05
C ASN A 181 2.87 -0.74 13.18
N SER A 182 2.28 -1.85 13.58
CA SER A 182 1.28 -1.87 14.65
C SER A 182 1.90 -1.59 16.02
N GLN A 183 3.09 -2.17 16.30
CA GLN A 183 3.80 -1.92 17.55
C GLN A 183 4.15 -0.43 17.72
N VAL A 184 4.64 0.22 16.66
CA VAL A 184 4.97 1.66 16.67
C VAL A 184 3.74 2.49 17.04
N GLN A 185 2.60 2.22 16.40
CA GLN A 185 1.36 2.94 16.68
C GLN A 185 0.83 2.69 18.11
N VAL A 186 0.95 1.46 18.61
CA VAL A 186 0.55 1.12 19.98
C VAL A 186 1.42 1.85 21.02
N ASP A 187 2.73 1.96 20.76
CA ASP A 187 3.65 2.67 21.64
C ASP A 187 3.35 4.17 21.67
N GLU A 188 3.07 4.77 20.50
CA GLU A 188 2.66 6.17 20.37
C GLU A 188 1.29 6.41 21.02
N LEU A 189 0.29 5.56 20.73
CA LEU A 189 -1.04 5.64 21.34
C LEU A 189 -0.93 5.58 22.87
N THR A 190 -0.08 4.68 23.41
CA THR A 190 0.10 4.56 24.85
C THR A 190 0.66 5.84 25.45
N THR A 191 1.57 6.49 24.75
CA THR A 191 2.16 7.77 25.18
C THR A 191 1.11 8.88 25.15
N VAL A 192 0.41 9.05 24.05
CA VAL A 192 -0.60 10.11 23.86
C VAL A 192 -1.82 9.91 24.78
N ALA A 193 -2.31 8.67 24.93
CA ALA A 193 -3.39 8.34 25.85
C ALA A 193 -3.00 8.66 27.30
N GLY A 194 -1.77 8.34 27.72
CA GLY A 194 -1.25 8.66 29.03
C GLY A 194 -1.21 10.16 29.35
N GLU A 195 -0.93 11.00 28.33
CA GLU A 195 -1.02 12.48 28.46
C GLU A 195 -2.45 12.98 28.66
N SER A 196 -3.44 12.15 28.30
CA SER A 196 -4.86 12.40 28.46
C SER A 196 -5.51 11.68 29.65
N ASP A 197 -4.72 11.16 30.59
CA ASP A 197 -5.17 10.37 31.74
C ASP A 197 -5.98 9.10 31.35
N MET A 198 -5.60 8.45 30.23
CA MET A 198 -6.15 7.19 29.75
C MET A 198 -5.10 6.09 29.78
N ASP A 199 -5.52 4.86 30.09
CA ASP A 199 -4.69 3.66 30.06
C ASP A 199 -4.94 2.90 28.74
N VAL A 200 -3.90 2.24 28.21
CA VAL A 200 -4.00 1.37 27.04
C VAL A 200 -3.82 -0.09 27.46
N THR A 201 -4.77 -0.95 27.11
CA THR A 201 -4.71 -2.40 27.32
C THR A 201 -4.58 -3.10 25.97
N THR A 202 -3.62 -4.01 25.84
CA THR A 202 -3.31 -4.64 24.56
C THR A 202 -3.48 -6.14 24.60
N GLN A 203 -3.87 -6.71 23.45
CA GLN A 203 -3.83 -8.15 23.17
C GLN A 203 -3.20 -8.36 21.80
N THR A 204 -2.32 -9.35 21.69
CA THR A 204 -1.70 -9.67 20.39
C THR A 204 -2.29 -10.93 19.79
N VAL A 205 -2.31 -10.95 18.45
CA VAL A 205 -2.77 -12.09 17.65
C VAL A 205 -1.69 -12.53 16.66
N THR A 206 -1.78 -13.78 16.23
CA THR A 206 -0.92 -14.36 15.19
C THR A 206 -1.74 -14.89 14.00
N SER A 207 -3.05 -14.84 14.13
CA SER A 207 -4.00 -15.20 13.06
C SER A 207 -5.32 -14.46 13.22
N VAL A 208 -6.03 -14.24 12.12
CA VAL A 208 -7.36 -13.60 12.09
C VAL A 208 -8.38 -14.34 12.98
N THR A 209 -8.26 -15.67 13.12
CA THR A 209 -9.17 -16.49 13.92
C THR A 209 -9.04 -16.24 15.43
N GLU A 210 -7.98 -15.64 15.89
CA GLU A 210 -7.74 -15.28 17.30
C GLU A 210 -8.41 -13.96 17.71
N ILE A 211 -8.76 -13.10 16.74
CA ILE A 211 -9.29 -11.74 16.97
C ILE A 211 -10.47 -11.73 17.95
N PRO A 212 -11.55 -12.55 17.80
CA PRO A 212 -12.69 -12.51 18.73
C PRO A 212 -12.29 -12.81 20.17
N GLN A 213 -11.36 -13.76 20.37
CA GLN A 213 -10.89 -14.11 21.71
C GLN A 213 -9.99 -13.01 22.28
N ALA A 214 -9.16 -12.39 21.45
CA ALA A 214 -8.30 -11.28 21.86
C ALA A 214 -9.13 -10.06 22.29
N VAL A 215 -10.19 -9.70 21.55
CA VAL A 215 -11.13 -8.64 21.93
C VAL A 215 -11.78 -8.95 23.28
N GLN A 216 -12.27 -10.18 23.50
CA GLN A 216 -12.84 -10.58 24.78
C GLN A 216 -11.82 -10.52 25.94
N ALA A 217 -10.55 -10.79 25.65
CA ALA A 217 -9.48 -10.76 26.63
C ALA A 217 -9.02 -9.33 27.02
N LEU A 218 -9.44 -8.30 26.28
CA LEU A 218 -9.21 -6.90 26.69
C LEU A 218 -9.94 -6.56 27.99
N GLY A 219 -11.03 -7.27 28.31
CA GLY A 219 -11.83 -7.02 29.50
C GLY A 219 -12.73 -5.79 29.35
N ASP A 220 -12.93 -5.07 30.47
CA ASP A 220 -13.74 -3.86 30.49
C ASP A 220 -12.92 -2.68 29.95
N VAL A 221 -13.10 -2.34 28.68
CA VAL A 221 -12.49 -1.16 28.01
C VAL A 221 -13.60 -0.22 27.55
N ASP A 222 -13.31 1.07 27.54
CA ASP A 222 -14.28 2.11 27.19
C ASP A 222 -14.38 2.35 25.68
N ALA A 223 -13.28 2.03 24.96
CA ALA A 223 -13.22 2.06 23.51
C ALA A 223 -12.17 1.09 23.00
N ILE A 224 -12.27 0.70 21.73
CA ILE A 224 -11.23 -0.06 21.03
C ILE A 224 -10.63 0.86 19.95
N TYR A 225 -9.30 0.93 19.94
CA TYR A 225 -8.56 1.54 18.83
C TYR A 225 -7.97 0.44 17.92
N VAL A 226 -8.16 0.59 16.63
CA VAL A 226 -7.63 -0.33 15.61
C VAL A 226 -6.53 0.38 14.83
N PRO A 227 -5.25 0.01 15.03
CA PRO A 227 -4.14 0.56 14.25
C PRO A 227 -4.20 0.15 12.77
N THR A 228 -3.28 0.65 11.93
CA THR A 228 -3.11 0.17 10.55
C THR A 228 -2.48 -1.24 10.55
N ASP A 229 -3.13 -2.17 11.20
CA ASP A 229 -2.73 -3.57 11.33
C ASP A 229 -3.37 -4.40 10.22
N ASN A 230 -2.54 -4.91 9.32
CA ASN A 230 -3.05 -5.60 8.13
C ASN A 230 -3.85 -6.87 8.46
N MET A 231 -3.45 -7.60 9.51
CA MET A 231 -4.15 -8.81 9.93
C MET A 231 -5.49 -8.47 10.58
N VAL A 232 -5.53 -7.49 11.48
CA VAL A 232 -6.76 -7.10 12.18
C VAL A 232 -7.73 -6.44 11.21
N VAL A 233 -7.27 -5.54 10.33
CA VAL A 233 -8.09 -4.90 9.31
C VAL A 233 -8.68 -5.94 8.35
N SER A 234 -7.89 -6.92 7.89
CA SER A 234 -8.43 -8.00 7.04
C SER A 234 -9.49 -8.86 7.73
N GLY A 235 -9.47 -8.91 9.06
CA GLY A 235 -10.45 -9.63 9.89
C GLY A 235 -11.41 -8.73 10.66
N ILE A 236 -11.52 -7.44 10.29
CA ILE A 236 -12.21 -6.40 11.06
C ILE A 236 -13.64 -6.77 11.46
N ALA A 237 -14.40 -7.44 10.58
CA ALA A 237 -15.75 -7.87 10.88
C ALA A 237 -15.86 -8.75 12.14
N SER A 238 -14.81 -9.52 12.45
CA SER A 238 -14.78 -10.37 13.65
C SER A 238 -14.60 -9.54 14.92
N LEU A 239 -13.81 -8.46 14.87
CA LEU A 239 -13.65 -7.50 15.95
C LEU A 239 -14.96 -6.74 16.18
N ILE A 240 -15.53 -6.18 15.12
CA ILE A 240 -16.76 -5.38 15.14
C ILE A 240 -17.93 -6.17 15.72
N ASN A 241 -18.09 -7.45 15.37
CA ASN A 241 -19.14 -8.26 15.93
C ASN A 241 -19.06 -8.33 17.47
N VAL A 242 -17.84 -8.53 18.02
CA VAL A 242 -17.66 -8.57 19.49
C VAL A 242 -17.88 -7.19 20.10
N ALA A 243 -17.41 -6.13 19.46
CA ALA A 243 -17.59 -4.76 19.92
C ALA A 243 -19.08 -4.36 19.97
N ASN A 244 -19.84 -4.67 18.91
CA ASN A 244 -21.28 -4.42 18.85
C ASN A 244 -22.06 -5.19 19.92
N ASP A 245 -21.73 -6.48 20.13
CA ASP A 245 -22.36 -7.31 21.16
C ASP A 245 -22.16 -6.77 22.58
N ASN A 246 -21.07 -6.07 22.81
CA ASN A 246 -20.70 -5.48 24.09
C ASN A 246 -20.90 -3.95 24.15
N GLN A 247 -21.39 -3.32 23.08
CA GLN A 247 -21.56 -1.86 22.94
C GLN A 247 -20.25 -1.10 23.24
N ILE A 248 -19.13 -1.54 22.67
CA ILE A 248 -17.84 -0.90 22.80
C ILE A 248 -17.56 -0.11 21.52
N PRO A 249 -17.37 1.23 21.60
CA PRO A 249 -16.99 2.05 20.45
C PRO A 249 -15.67 1.62 19.84
N VAL A 250 -15.61 1.59 18.51
CA VAL A 250 -14.40 1.26 17.75
C VAL A 250 -13.98 2.48 16.93
N ILE A 251 -12.76 2.95 17.15
CA ILE A 251 -12.12 4.01 16.38
C ILE A 251 -10.97 3.39 15.60
N GLY A 252 -10.94 3.61 14.29
CA GLY A 252 -9.88 3.08 13.43
C GLY A 252 -8.81 4.11 13.12
N ALA A 253 -7.63 3.64 12.74
CA ALA A 253 -6.56 4.49 12.23
C ALA A 253 -6.78 4.90 10.77
N GLU A 254 -7.70 4.23 10.04
CA GLU A 254 -7.90 4.44 8.62
C GLU A 254 -9.37 4.16 8.18
N ALA A 255 -9.76 4.70 7.00
CA ALA A 255 -11.14 4.69 6.51
C ALA A 255 -11.72 3.28 6.28
N GLY A 256 -10.91 2.32 5.83
CA GLY A 256 -11.37 0.94 5.59
C GLY A 256 -11.86 0.22 6.87
N THR A 257 -11.37 0.63 8.06
CA THR A 257 -11.92 0.13 9.33
C THR A 257 -13.33 0.64 9.57
N VAL A 258 -13.63 1.88 9.16
CA VAL A 258 -14.97 2.49 9.29
C VAL A 258 -15.94 1.85 8.30
N GLU A 259 -15.50 1.60 7.07
CA GLU A 259 -16.25 0.79 6.10
C GLU A 259 -16.53 -0.62 6.62
N GLY A 260 -15.58 -1.19 7.38
CA GLY A 260 -15.71 -2.47 8.05
C GLY A 260 -16.56 -2.47 9.31
N GLY A 261 -17.09 -1.31 9.75
CA GLY A 261 -18.01 -1.16 10.86
C GLY A 261 -17.46 -0.46 12.12
N ALA A 262 -16.28 0.15 12.08
CA ALA A 262 -15.87 1.07 13.15
C ALA A 262 -16.71 2.36 13.12
N ALA A 263 -16.81 3.05 14.24
CA ALA A 263 -17.65 4.24 14.37
C ALA A 263 -17.07 5.46 13.63
N ALA A 264 -15.76 5.64 13.71
CA ALA A 264 -15.09 6.81 13.13
C ALA A 264 -13.59 6.60 12.95
N THR A 265 -13.01 7.45 12.11
CA THR A 265 -11.57 7.70 12.00
C THR A 265 -11.28 9.15 11.62
N LEU A 266 -10.07 9.60 11.87
CA LEU A 266 -9.40 10.68 11.15
C LEU A 266 -8.23 10.03 10.42
N GLY A 267 -8.40 9.76 9.14
CA GLY A 267 -7.49 8.91 8.38
C GLY A 267 -7.01 9.55 7.09
N ILE A 268 -6.10 8.85 6.42
CA ILE A 268 -5.57 9.23 5.11
C ILE A 268 -6.39 8.61 3.98
N ASP A 269 -6.36 9.29 2.84
CA ASP A 269 -6.82 8.75 1.57
C ASP A 269 -5.71 7.87 0.97
N TYR A 270 -5.89 6.55 1.00
CA TYR A 270 -4.91 5.59 0.49
C TYR A 270 -4.79 5.57 -1.03
N GLU A 271 -5.84 5.99 -1.77
CA GLU A 271 -5.73 6.15 -3.21
C GLU A 271 -4.80 7.31 -3.54
N GLN A 272 -4.93 8.44 -2.83
CA GLN A 272 -4.02 9.57 -2.99
C GLN A 272 -2.60 9.25 -2.54
N LEU A 273 -2.42 8.50 -1.46
CA LEU A 273 -1.10 8.04 -1.03
C LEU A 273 -0.45 7.14 -2.09
N GLY A 274 -1.19 6.21 -2.65
CA GLY A 274 -0.74 5.36 -3.75
C GLY A 274 -0.39 6.17 -4.99
N ARG A 275 -1.20 7.17 -5.36
CA ARG A 275 -0.93 8.10 -6.46
C ARG A 275 0.37 8.87 -6.23
N GLN A 276 0.58 9.39 -5.02
CA GLN A 276 1.81 10.08 -4.64
C GLN A 276 3.04 9.17 -4.80
N THR A 277 2.92 7.88 -4.45
CA THR A 277 3.96 6.87 -4.69
C THR A 277 4.21 6.65 -6.18
N GLY A 278 3.16 6.63 -6.99
CA GLY A 278 3.25 6.51 -8.46
C GLY A 278 3.93 7.71 -9.10
N GLU A 279 3.63 8.92 -8.63
CA GLU A 279 4.31 10.14 -9.07
C GLU A 279 5.80 10.11 -8.69
N MET A 280 6.16 9.61 -7.51
CA MET A 280 7.55 9.37 -7.11
C MET A 280 8.22 8.36 -8.03
N ALA A 281 7.54 7.27 -8.37
CA ALA A 281 8.05 6.27 -9.31
C ALA A 281 8.34 6.86 -10.69
N LEU A 282 7.47 7.72 -11.21
CA LEU A 282 7.67 8.43 -12.47
C LEU A 282 8.91 9.34 -12.43
N ARG A 283 9.13 10.08 -11.33
CA ARG A 283 10.34 10.91 -11.18
C ARG A 283 11.61 10.05 -11.17
N ILE A 284 11.58 8.89 -10.54
CA ILE A 284 12.71 7.96 -10.52
C ILE A 284 12.96 7.37 -11.92
N LEU A 285 11.92 6.93 -12.61
CA LEU A 285 12.05 6.26 -13.91
C LEU A 285 12.37 7.22 -15.06
N GLN A 286 11.76 8.42 -15.06
CA GLN A 286 11.85 9.36 -16.19
C GLN A 286 12.84 10.50 -15.94
N ASP A 287 12.87 11.06 -14.73
CA ASP A 287 13.73 12.21 -14.40
C ASP A 287 15.08 11.76 -13.81
N GLY A 288 15.25 10.47 -13.50
CA GLY A 288 16.48 9.90 -12.97
C GLY A 288 16.75 10.28 -11.50
N GLU A 289 15.69 10.54 -10.72
CA GLU A 289 15.85 10.68 -9.27
C GLU A 289 16.38 9.38 -8.66
N GLU A 290 17.32 9.52 -7.72
CA GLU A 290 17.92 8.36 -7.06
C GLU A 290 17.15 8.04 -5.77
N PRO A 291 16.62 6.84 -5.56
CA PRO A 291 15.89 6.46 -4.34
C PRO A 291 16.67 6.78 -3.05
N ALA A 292 18.00 6.61 -3.07
CA ALA A 292 18.88 6.87 -1.93
C ALA A 292 18.81 8.32 -1.40
N SER A 293 18.41 9.27 -2.22
CA SER A 293 18.31 10.69 -1.88
C SER A 293 16.93 11.29 -2.06
N THR A 294 15.96 10.49 -2.49
CA THR A 294 14.55 10.87 -2.58
C THR A 294 13.89 10.64 -1.20
N PRO A 295 13.55 11.70 -0.45
CA PRO A 295 12.96 11.56 0.88
C PRO A 295 11.68 10.73 0.86
N VAL A 296 11.43 10.03 1.94
CA VAL A 296 10.12 9.42 2.19
C VAL A 296 9.08 10.54 2.30
N GLU A 297 7.99 10.38 1.57
CA GLU A 297 6.88 11.33 1.63
C GLU A 297 5.76 10.81 2.54
N THR A 298 4.93 11.70 3.07
CA THR A 298 3.78 11.38 3.93
C THR A 298 2.49 11.91 3.30
N ALA A 299 1.35 11.41 3.76
CA ALA A 299 0.06 11.98 3.42
C ALA A 299 0.01 13.48 3.81
N LYS A 300 -0.63 14.29 2.97
CA LYS A 300 -0.70 15.76 3.16
C LYS A 300 -1.97 16.18 3.87
N GLU A 301 -3.01 15.38 3.80
CA GLU A 301 -4.34 15.69 4.30
C GLU A 301 -4.93 14.49 5.03
N PHE A 302 -5.74 14.77 6.06
CA PHE A 302 -6.48 13.77 6.81
C PHE A 302 -7.96 14.14 6.76
N THR A 303 -8.82 13.13 6.65
CA THR A 303 -10.27 13.31 6.51
C THR A 303 -10.99 12.54 7.61
N TYR A 304 -11.99 13.17 8.20
CA TYR A 304 -12.92 12.46 9.07
C TYR A 304 -13.80 11.54 8.24
N VAL A 305 -13.84 10.28 8.60
CA VAL A 305 -14.77 9.29 8.05
C VAL A 305 -15.57 8.68 9.18
N VAL A 306 -16.89 8.66 9.05
CA VAL A 306 -17.79 8.22 10.12
C VAL A 306 -18.84 7.24 9.61
N ASN A 307 -19.26 6.35 10.51
CA ASN A 307 -20.36 5.42 10.31
C ASN A 307 -21.39 5.59 11.42
N PRO A 308 -22.43 6.41 11.22
CA PRO A 308 -23.44 6.67 12.25
C PRO A 308 -24.23 5.43 12.68
N GLU A 309 -24.44 4.46 11.76
CA GLU A 309 -25.12 3.18 12.08
C GLU A 309 -24.25 2.33 13.00
N ALA A 310 -22.93 2.25 12.72
CA ALA A 310 -21.99 1.55 13.58
C ALA A 310 -21.86 2.24 14.95
N ALA A 311 -21.81 3.55 15.00
CA ALA A 311 -21.77 4.32 16.24
C ALA A 311 -22.99 4.03 17.13
N GLU A 312 -24.20 4.03 16.56
CA GLU A 312 -25.43 3.66 17.28
C GLU A 312 -25.37 2.22 17.81
N ALA A 313 -24.90 1.27 17.00
CA ALA A 313 -24.74 -0.13 17.41
C ALA A 313 -23.72 -0.28 18.55
N GLN A 314 -22.70 0.56 18.59
CA GLN A 314 -21.65 0.59 19.60
C GLN A 314 -21.98 1.49 20.80
N GLY A 315 -23.19 2.05 20.83
CA GLY A 315 -23.72 2.77 22.00
C GLY A 315 -23.27 4.22 22.12
N ILE A 316 -22.75 4.83 21.04
CA ILE A 316 -22.37 6.25 21.00
C ILE A 316 -23.14 7.01 19.91
N GLU A 317 -23.15 8.32 20.03
CA GLU A 317 -23.69 9.26 19.04
C GLU A 317 -22.56 10.14 18.52
N ILE A 318 -22.48 10.30 17.20
CA ILE A 318 -21.47 11.18 16.57
C ILE A 318 -21.96 12.62 16.68
N PRO A 319 -21.17 13.54 17.26
CA PRO A 319 -21.50 14.96 17.36
C PRO A 319 -21.78 15.59 15.99
N GLU A 320 -22.76 16.52 15.94
CA GLU A 320 -23.14 17.21 14.70
C GLU A 320 -21.95 17.94 14.05
N ALA A 321 -21.05 18.49 14.87
CA ALA A 321 -19.86 19.18 14.39
C ALA A 321 -18.92 18.26 13.59
N ILE A 322 -18.79 16.99 14.01
CA ILE A 322 -17.99 15.99 13.26
C ILE A 322 -18.74 15.57 12.01
N LEU A 323 -20.06 15.35 12.08
CA LEU A 323 -20.89 14.98 10.93
C LEU A 323 -20.87 16.03 9.81
N GLU A 324 -20.73 17.32 10.14
CA GLU A 324 -20.67 18.39 9.13
C GLU A 324 -19.36 18.39 8.33
N GLU A 325 -18.28 17.87 8.89
CA GLU A 325 -16.95 17.86 8.28
C GLU A 325 -16.55 16.46 7.73
N ALA A 326 -17.26 15.40 8.14
CA ALA A 326 -16.90 14.03 7.86
C ALA A 326 -17.52 13.49 6.56
N GLU A 327 -16.82 12.59 5.94
CA GLU A 327 -17.39 11.67 4.97
C GLU A 327 -18.17 10.57 5.71
N THR A 328 -19.37 10.25 5.22
CA THR A 328 -20.24 9.24 5.84
C THR A 328 -20.28 8.00 4.97
N VAL A 329 -20.06 6.83 5.56
CA VAL A 329 -20.16 5.52 4.93
C VAL A 329 -21.44 4.81 5.35
#